data_f790553b87d98151b4bd4a1e3151b807
#
_entry.id   f790553b87d98151b4bd4a1e3151b807
#
_cell.length_a   1.000
_cell.length_b   1.000
_cell.length_c   1.000
_cell.angle_alpha   90.00
_cell.angle_beta   90.00
_cell.angle_gamma   90.00
#
_symmetry.space_group_name_H-M   'P 1'
#
loop_
_entity.id
_entity.type
_entity.pdbx_description
1 polymer ?
#
loop_
_entity_poly.entity_id
_entity_poly.type
_entity_poly.pdbx_seq_one_letter_code
_entity_poly.pdbx_strand_id
1 'polypeptide(L)'
;NHESERRGENFVTRKITLAAGRIACGIQDKLYLGNLDSKRDWGYAKDYVECMWLMLQHDKPEDFVIATGVQHTVREFTTLAFHYAGIELEWQGSGIHEKGINKANGKVVVEVSEAFYRPTDVVDLWGDPQKARTVLEWNPQKTSYEELCRLMAEHDLKLAKAEAIMLQETEK
;
A
#
# COMPACT_ATOMS: atom_id res chain seq x y z
N ASN A 1 8.09 -1.49 8.95
CA ASN A 1 7.14 -1.72 7.86
C ASN A 1 7.86 -1.58 6.53
N HIS A 2 7.83 -2.60 5.70
CA HIS A 2 8.42 -2.58 4.37
C HIS A 2 7.49 -3.33 3.41
N GLU A 3 7.36 -2.80 2.22
CA GLU A 3 6.37 -3.20 1.24
C GLU A 3 7.04 -3.58 -0.08
N SER A 4 6.38 -4.42 -0.85
CA SER A 4 6.77 -4.77 -2.21
C SER A 4 5.63 -5.53 -2.90
N GLU A 5 5.82 -5.86 -4.16
CA GLU A 5 4.95 -6.73 -4.95
C GLU A 5 4.81 -8.15 -4.36
N ARG A 6 5.68 -8.51 -3.41
CA ARG A 6 5.70 -9.80 -2.69
C ARG A 6 5.15 -9.71 -1.27
N ARG A 7 4.61 -8.56 -0.87
CA ARG A 7 3.98 -8.41 0.45
C ARG A 7 2.85 -9.43 0.62
N GLY A 8 2.68 -9.98 1.83
CA GLY A 8 1.56 -10.88 2.11
C GLY A 8 0.20 -10.20 1.86
N GLU A 9 -0.74 -10.91 1.27
CA GLU A 9 -2.04 -10.37 0.80
C GLU A 9 -2.95 -9.88 1.92
N ASN A 10 -2.71 -10.30 3.17
CA ASN A 10 -3.42 -9.85 4.36
C ASN A 10 -2.95 -8.48 4.89
N PHE A 11 -1.85 -7.93 4.36
CA PHE A 11 -1.38 -6.59 4.71
C PHE A 11 -2.12 -5.53 3.90
N VAL A 12 -2.39 -4.40 4.53
CA VAL A 12 -3.27 -3.35 3.98
C VAL A 12 -2.83 -2.87 2.59
N THR A 13 -1.55 -2.64 2.38
CA THR A 13 -1.01 -2.18 1.09
C THR A 13 -1.28 -3.19 -0.03
N ARG A 14 -0.94 -4.47 0.19
CA ARG A 14 -1.15 -5.52 -0.80
C ARG A 14 -2.63 -5.83 -1.00
N LYS A 15 -3.43 -5.82 0.06
CA LYS A 15 -4.89 -5.93 -0.03
C LYS A 15 -5.49 -4.86 -0.94
N ILE A 16 -4.99 -3.62 -0.86
CA ILE A 16 -5.45 -2.50 -1.68
C ILE A 16 -5.06 -2.70 -3.14
N THR A 17 -3.79 -3.00 -3.43
CA THR A 17 -3.31 -3.11 -4.82
C THR A 17 -3.92 -4.30 -5.55
N LEU A 18 -4.11 -5.45 -4.89
CA LEU A 18 -4.84 -6.60 -5.45
C LEU A 18 -6.30 -6.25 -5.75
N ALA A 19 -7.00 -5.61 -4.80
CA ALA A 19 -8.39 -5.23 -5.00
C ALA A 19 -8.53 -4.19 -6.13
N ALA A 20 -7.64 -3.19 -6.20
CA ALA A 20 -7.66 -2.20 -7.28
C ALA A 20 -7.52 -2.86 -8.66
N GLY A 21 -6.58 -3.82 -8.80
CA GLY A 21 -6.40 -4.58 -10.03
C GLY A 21 -7.63 -5.44 -10.39
N ARG A 22 -8.18 -6.18 -9.43
CA ARG A 22 -9.37 -7.02 -9.62
C ARG A 22 -10.61 -6.22 -9.96
N ILE A 23 -10.82 -5.07 -9.30
CA ILE A 23 -11.95 -4.17 -9.60
C ILE A 23 -11.80 -3.58 -11.00
N ALA A 24 -10.59 -3.20 -11.40
CA ALA A 24 -10.32 -2.71 -12.76
C ALA A 24 -10.58 -3.78 -13.83
N CYS A 25 -10.37 -5.07 -13.51
CA CYS A 25 -10.65 -6.20 -14.39
C CYS A 25 -12.09 -6.73 -14.29
N GLY A 26 -12.93 -6.16 -13.40
CA GLY A 26 -14.33 -6.57 -13.23
C GLY A 26 -14.55 -7.91 -12.52
N ILE A 27 -13.53 -8.45 -11.83
CA ILE A 27 -13.61 -9.72 -11.09
C ILE A 27 -13.73 -9.52 -9.56
N GLN A 28 -13.87 -8.28 -9.12
CA GLN A 28 -14.21 -7.90 -7.75
C GLN A 28 -15.05 -6.63 -7.76
N ASP A 29 -16.07 -6.54 -6.92
CA ASP A 29 -16.97 -5.38 -6.88
C ASP A 29 -16.46 -4.26 -5.98
N LYS A 30 -15.95 -4.60 -4.78
CA LYS A 30 -15.60 -3.64 -3.74
C LYS A 30 -14.38 -4.07 -2.94
N LEU A 31 -13.67 -3.06 -2.43
CA LEU A 31 -12.65 -3.17 -1.40
C LEU A 31 -13.22 -2.71 -0.05
N TYR A 32 -13.07 -3.53 0.99
CA TYR A 32 -13.42 -3.16 2.36
C TYR A 32 -12.18 -2.89 3.18
N LEU A 33 -12.12 -1.69 3.78
CA LEU A 33 -11.02 -1.21 4.60
C LEU A 33 -11.50 -0.86 6.02
N GLY A 34 -10.56 -0.60 6.92
CA GLY A 34 -10.79 -0.03 8.24
C GLY A 34 -10.56 1.48 8.23
N ASN A 35 -9.72 1.94 9.17
CA ASN A 35 -9.43 3.36 9.38
C ASN A 35 -8.62 3.95 8.23
N LEU A 36 -9.25 4.79 7.42
CA LEU A 36 -8.63 5.42 6.24
C LEU A 36 -7.63 6.53 6.62
N ASP A 37 -7.80 7.14 7.80
CA ASP A 37 -6.94 8.22 8.31
C ASP A 37 -5.69 7.71 9.04
N SER A 38 -5.60 6.40 9.29
CA SER A 38 -4.41 5.81 9.92
C SER A 38 -3.19 6.05 9.05
N LYS A 39 -2.13 6.60 9.68
CA LYS A 39 -0.87 6.91 9.00
C LYS A 39 0.16 5.82 9.25
N ARG A 40 0.93 5.51 8.24
CA ARG A 40 2.01 4.53 8.29
C ARG A 40 3.20 5.02 7.48
N ASP A 41 4.37 4.61 7.93
CA ASP A 41 5.63 4.79 7.21
C ASP A 41 5.87 3.53 6.37
N TRP A 42 5.71 3.65 5.06
CA TRP A 42 5.89 2.55 4.11
C TRP A 42 7.12 2.79 3.24
N GLY A 43 8.09 1.89 3.31
CA GLY A 43 9.26 1.89 2.48
C GLY A 43 9.38 0.62 1.64
N TYR A 44 10.17 0.69 0.58
CA TYR A 44 10.37 -0.44 -0.34
C TYR A 44 11.29 -1.49 0.28
N ALA A 45 10.87 -2.75 0.27
CA ALA A 45 11.61 -3.86 0.87
C ALA A 45 13.06 -3.98 0.35
N LYS A 46 13.28 -3.69 -0.93
CA LYS A 46 14.61 -3.76 -1.55
C LYS A 46 15.57 -2.71 -0.96
N ASP A 47 15.08 -1.50 -0.70
CA ASP A 47 15.88 -0.44 -0.08
C ASP A 47 16.20 -0.80 1.39
N TYR A 48 15.27 -1.47 2.08
CA TYR A 48 15.46 -1.94 3.45
C TYR A 48 16.50 -3.07 3.53
N VAL A 49 16.51 -3.99 2.57
CA VAL A 49 17.54 -5.04 2.47
C VAL A 49 18.92 -4.41 2.22
N GLU A 50 19.01 -3.35 1.43
CA GLU A 50 20.27 -2.58 1.27
C GLU A 50 20.75 -2.02 2.60
N CYS A 51 19.87 -1.45 3.42
CA CYS A 51 20.21 -1.00 4.77
C CYS A 51 20.72 -2.14 5.66
N MET A 52 20.04 -3.29 5.64
CA MET A 52 20.49 -4.47 6.40
C MET A 52 21.89 -4.92 5.98
N TRP A 53 22.20 -4.88 4.68
CA TRP A 53 23.54 -5.18 4.19
C TRP A 53 24.59 -4.15 4.68
N LEU A 54 24.26 -2.85 4.63
CA LEU A 54 25.13 -1.78 5.15
C LEU A 54 25.39 -1.94 6.65
N MET A 55 24.39 -2.33 7.44
CA MET A 55 24.56 -2.61 8.86
C MET A 55 25.60 -3.71 9.11
N LEU A 56 25.66 -4.74 8.25
CA LEU A 56 26.63 -5.83 8.34
C LEU A 56 28.05 -5.41 7.89
N GLN A 57 28.19 -4.31 7.15
CA GLN A 57 29.49 -3.77 6.74
C GLN A 57 30.02 -2.76 7.76
N HIS A 58 29.21 -2.33 8.72
CA HIS A 58 29.62 -1.37 9.74
C HIS A 58 30.52 -2.03 10.79
N ASP A 59 31.59 -1.34 11.18
CA ASP A 59 32.65 -1.88 12.07
C ASP A 59 32.15 -2.19 13.50
N LYS A 60 31.07 -1.55 13.92
CA LYS A 60 30.52 -1.70 15.27
C LYS A 60 29.09 -2.23 15.22
N PRO A 61 28.75 -3.24 16.04
CA PRO A 61 27.37 -3.68 16.19
C PRO A 61 26.55 -2.60 16.92
N GLU A 62 25.57 -2.03 16.22
CA GLU A 62 24.71 -0.99 16.75
C GLU A 62 23.25 -1.18 16.29
N ASP A 63 22.30 -0.63 17.05
CA ASP A 63 20.91 -0.64 16.69
C ASP A 63 20.58 0.52 15.73
N PHE A 64 19.82 0.22 14.67
CA PHE A 64 19.36 1.19 13.68
C PHE A 64 17.86 1.08 13.48
N VAL A 65 17.19 2.23 13.38
CA VAL A 65 15.80 2.30 12.93
C VAL A 65 15.80 2.37 11.41
N ILE A 66 15.16 1.38 10.77
CA ILE A 66 14.96 1.34 9.33
C ILE A 66 13.55 1.80 9.03
N ALA A 67 13.41 3.02 8.54
CA ALA A 67 12.15 3.69 8.24
C ALA A 67 12.37 4.73 7.14
N THR A 68 11.31 5.22 6.49
CA THR A 68 11.45 6.32 5.52
C THR A 68 11.48 7.69 6.19
N GLY A 69 10.87 7.80 7.37
CA GLY A 69 10.66 9.07 8.08
C GLY A 69 9.49 9.89 7.53
N VAL A 70 8.71 9.33 6.61
CA VAL A 70 7.52 9.97 6.02
C VAL A 70 6.30 9.08 6.22
N GLN A 71 5.19 9.71 6.60
CA GLN A 71 3.92 9.00 6.81
C GLN A 71 2.93 9.32 5.70
N HIS A 72 2.16 8.31 5.33
CA HIS A 72 1.02 8.43 4.42
C HIS A 72 -0.21 7.75 5.01
N THR A 73 -1.38 8.28 4.71
CA THR A 73 -2.65 7.70 5.14
C THR A 73 -3.03 6.50 4.28
N VAL A 74 -3.86 5.61 4.84
CA VAL A 74 -4.45 4.49 4.08
C VAL A 74 -5.27 5.02 2.89
N ARG A 75 -5.96 6.17 3.07
CA ARG A 75 -6.72 6.84 2.00
C ARG A 75 -5.82 7.27 0.85
N GLU A 76 -4.69 7.92 1.13
CA GLU A 76 -3.73 8.35 0.10
C GLU A 76 -3.20 7.16 -0.69
N PHE A 77 -2.80 6.09 0.02
CA PHE A 77 -2.32 4.87 -0.65
C PHE A 77 -3.40 4.23 -1.52
N THR A 78 -4.65 4.17 -1.03
CA THR A 78 -5.78 3.63 -1.79
C THR A 78 -6.05 4.46 -3.03
N THR A 79 -6.09 5.79 -2.90
CA THR A 79 -6.31 6.69 -4.03
C THR A 79 -5.26 6.49 -5.11
N LEU A 80 -4.00 6.42 -4.72
CA LEU A 80 -2.87 6.27 -5.64
C LEU A 80 -2.86 4.88 -6.30
N ALA A 81 -3.15 3.81 -5.55
CA ALA A 81 -3.21 2.45 -6.09
C ALA A 81 -4.33 2.28 -7.13
N PHE A 82 -5.51 2.86 -6.86
CA PHE A 82 -6.61 2.87 -7.81
C PHE A 82 -6.30 3.69 -9.06
N HIS A 83 -5.64 4.84 -8.90
CA HIS A 83 -5.15 5.65 -10.02
C HIS A 83 -4.27 4.82 -10.98
N TYR A 84 -3.28 4.10 -10.44
CA TYR A 84 -2.40 3.24 -11.26
C TYR A 84 -3.13 2.02 -11.85
N ALA A 85 -4.25 1.61 -11.28
CA ALA A 85 -5.13 0.61 -11.87
C ALA A 85 -6.10 1.18 -12.93
N GLY A 86 -6.05 2.50 -13.20
CA GLY A 86 -6.90 3.19 -14.17
C GLY A 86 -8.26 3.63 -13.63
N ILE A 87 -8.42 3.71 -12.32
CA ILE A 87 -9.67 4.13 -11.64
C ILE A 87 -9.42 5.40 -10.83
N GLU A 88 -10.10 6.48 -11.20
CA GLU A 88 -10.08 7.73 -10.43
C GLU A 88 -11.13 7.67 -9.32
N LEU A 89 -10.71 7.82 -8.07
CA LEU A 89 -11.59 7.83 -6.91
C LEU A 89 -12.04 9.24 -6.53
N GLU A 90 -13.29 9.33 -6.11
CA GLU A 90 -13.86 10.44 -5.36
C GLU A 90 -14.33 9.94 -3.99
N TRP A 91 -13.91 10.62 -2.93
CA TRP A 91 -14.28 10.24 -1.57
C TRP A 91 -15.51 10.99 -1.11
N GLN A 92 -16.47 10.27 -0.53
CA GLN A 92 -17.71 10.84 0.00
C GLN A 92 -18.00 10.27 1.39
N GLY A 93 -18.52 11.12 2.28
CA GLY A 93 -18.79 10.77 3.68
C GLY A 93 -17.55 10.93 4.57
N SER A 94 -17.59 10.34 5.76
CA SER A 94 -16.50 10.37 6.73
C SER A 94 -16.58 9.20 7.71
N GLY A 95 -15.45 8.82 8.29
CA GLY A 95 -15.34 7.75 9.28
C GLY A 95 -15.85 6.41 8.73
N ILE A 96 -16.72 5.73 9.49
CA ILE A 96 -17.29 4.43 9.08
C ILE A 96 -18.25 4.49 7.89
N HIS A 97 -18.71 5.69 7.52
CA HIS A 97 -19.62 5.91 6.39
C HIS A 97 -18.89 6.41 5.14
N GLU A 98 -17.56 6.50 5.19
CA GLU A 98 -16.77 6.97 4.06
C GLU A 98 -16.71 5.94 2.94
N LYS A 99 -16.84 6.43 1.70
CA LYS A 99 -16.88 5.61 0.49
C LYS A 99 -15.98 6.20 -0.58
N GLY A 100 -15.26 5.32 -1.29
CA GLY A 100 -14.54 5.66 -2.52
C GLY A 100 -15.39 5.30 -3.74
N ILE A 101 -15.66 6.30 -4.57
CA ILE A 101 -16.53 6.20 -5.74
C ILE A 101 -15.67 6.29 -6.99
N ASN A 102 -15.86 5.38 -7.93
CA ASN A 102 -15.25 5.48 -9.25
C ASN A 102 -15.91 6.63 -10.03
N LYS A 103 -15.15 7.70 -10.31
CA LYS A 103 -15.63 8.91 -11.01
C LYS A 103 -16.21 8.61 -12.39
N ALA A 104 -15.71 7.58 -13.07
CA ALA A 104 -16.12 7.27 -14.43
C ALA A 104 -17.56 6.72 -14.54
N ASN A 105 -18.03 6.02 -13.49
CA ASN A 105 -19.32 5.32 -13.55
C ASN A 105 -20.21 5.49 -12.30
N GLY A 106 -19.76 6.23 -11.30
CA GLY A 106 -20.50 6.48 -10.06
C GLY A 106 -20.63 5.28 -9.11
N LYS A 107 -19.96 4.15 -9.40
CA LYS A 107 -20.04 2.97 -8.54
C LYS A 107 -19.17 3.14 -7.30
N VAL A 108 -19.72 2.72 -6.15
CA VAL A 108 -18.94 2.60 -4.91
C VAL A 108 -18.03 1.39 -5.02
N VAL A 109 -16.72 1.62 -4.99
CA VAL A 109 -15.69 0.58 -5.13
C VAL A 109 -14.83 0.41 -3.86
N VAL A 110 -14.90 1.36 -2.93
CA VAL A 110 -14.27 1.24 -1.61
C VAL A 110 -15.29 1.59 -0.54
N GLU A 111 -15.34 0.80 0.53
CA GLU A 111 -16.17 1.09 1.71
C GLU A 111 -15.38 0.82 3.00
N VAL A 112 -15.65 1.61 4.03
CA VAL A 112 -15.20 1.31 5.38
C VAL A 112 -16.11 0.23 5.96
N SER A 113 -15.52 -0.82 6.55
CA SER A 113 -16.23 -1.90 7.20
C SER A 113 -15.99 -1.89 8.70
N GLU A 114 -17.04 -2.02 9.49
CA GLU A 114 -16.95 -2.14 10.96
C GLU A 114 -16.09 -3.34 11.39
N ALA A 115 -16.08 -4.42 10.59
CA ALA A 115 -15.25 -5.60 10.86
C ALA A 115 -13.73 -5.31 10.82
N PHE A 116 -13.33 -4.28 10.08
CA PHE A 116 -11.93 -3.85 9.96
C PHE A 116 -11.64 -2.53 10.67
N TYR A 117 -12.67 -1.78 11.05
CA TYR A 117 -12.53 -0.51 11.77
C TYR A 117 -12.13 -0.78 13.22
N ARG A 118 -11.06 -0.13 13.66
CA ARG A 118 -10.56 -0.25 15.03
C ARG A 118 -10.68 1.10 15.74
N PRO A 119 -11.55 1.23 16.75
CA PRO A 119 -11.71 2.50 17.48
C PRO A 119 -10.42 2.97 18.18
N THR A 120 -9.54 2.01 18.53
CA THR A 120 -8.26 2.27 19.22
C THR A 120 -7.05 2.00 18.31
N ASP A 121 -7.18 2.22 17.00
CA ASP A 121 -6.04 2.06 16.08
C ASP A 121 -4.95 3.08 16.37
N VAL A 122 -3.70 2.67 16.15
CA VAL A 122 -2.55 3.59 16.23
C VAL A 122 -2.67 4.59 15.09
N VAL A 123 -2.90 5.86 15.42
CA VAL A 123 -3.11 6.93 14.45
C VAL A 123 -1.82 7.20 13.68
N ASP A 124 -0.72 7.35 14.40
CA ASP A 124 0.60 7.68 13.85
C ASP A 124 1.60 6.55 14.18
N LEU A 125 2.24 6.02 13.16
CA LEU A 125 3.29 5.02 13.31
C LEU A 125 4.40 5.32 12.28
N TRP A 126 5.49 5.89 12.77
CA TRP A 126 6.67 6.20 11.97
C TRP A 126 7.96 6.03 12.76
N GLY A 127 9.08 5.90 12.06
CA GLY A 127 10.40 5.81 12.66
C GLY A 127 11.29 6.98 12.27
N ASP A 128 12.24 7.32 13.11
CA ASP A 128 13.30 8.26 12.79
C ASP A 128 14.52 7.51 12.22
N PRO A 129 14.79 7.61 10.90
CA PRO A 129 15.93 6.95 10.27
C PRO A 129 17.25 7.75 10.35
N GLN A 130 17.29 8.84 11.14
CA GLN A 130 18.41 9.79 11.11
C GLN A 130 19.76 9.11 11.37
N LYS A 131 19.84 8.18 12.32
CA LYS A 131 21.08 7.44 12.60
C LYS A 131 21.51 6.58 11.40
N ALA A 132 20.58 5.84 10.78
CA ALA A 132 20.88 5.03 9.61
C ALA A 132 21.36 5.90 8.42
N ARG A 133 20.73 7.06 8.22
CA ARG A 133 21.13 8.02 7.17
C ARG A 133 22.52 8.59 7.38
N THR A 134 22.89 8.93 8.62
CA THR A 134 24.17 9.59 8.91
C THR A 134 25.32 8.63 9.09
N VAL A 135 25.09 7.48 9.71
CA VAL A 135 26.16 6.50 10.02
C VAL A 135 26.40 5.52 8.88
N LEU A 136 25.31 5.06 8.24
CA LEU A 136 25.41 4.10 7.13
C LEU A 136 25.31 4.75 5.75
N GLU A 137 25.16 6.07 5.69
CA GLU A 137 24.91 6.82 4.44
C GLU A 137 23.73 6.26 3.62
N TRP A 138 22.78 5.60 4.32
CA TRP A 138 21.64 4.98 3.69
C TRP A 138 20.59 5.99 3.26
N ASN A 139 20.07 5.87 2.04
CA ASN A 139 18.95 6.67 1.56
C ASN A 139 17.64 5.91 1.73
N PRO A 140 16.79 6.24 2.73
CA PRO A 140 15.51 5.57 2.96
C PRO A 140 14.44 5.83 1.90
N GLN A 141 14.67 6.80 1.02
CA GLN A 141 13.75 7.21 -0.04
C GLN A 141 14.38 7.03 -1.44
N LYS A 142 15.22 6.02 -1.61
CA LYS A 142 15.79 5.65 -2.91
C LYS A 142 14.69 5.28 -3.89
N THR A 143 13.67 4.54 -3.42
CA THR A 143 12.39 4.36 -4.09
C THR A 143 11.36 5.27 -3.43
N SER A 144 10.75 6.17 -4.19
CA SER A 144 9.71 7.07 -3.66
C SER A 144 8.44 6.31 -3.27
N TYR A 145 7.61 6.94 -2.46
CA TYR A 145 6.31 6.39 -2.08
C TYR A 145 5.40 6.14 -3.31
N GLU A 146 5.38 7.09 -4.23
CA GLU A 146 4.61 6.98 -5.48
C GLU A 146 5.12 5.82 -6.33
N GLU A 147 6.44 5.69 -6.47
CA GLU A 147 7.07 4.59 -7.21
C GLU A 147 6.79 3.24 -6.57
N LEU A 148 6.86 3.13 -5.24
CA LEU A 148 6.50 1.92 -4.50
C LEU A 148 5.05 1.52 -4.80
N CYS A 149 4.11 2.46 -4.67
CA CYS A 149 2.70 2.21 -4.95
C CYS A 149 2.47 1.80 -6.40
N ARG A 150 3.13 2.46 -7.35
CA ARG A 150 3.07 2.14 -8.77
C ARG A 150 3.54 0.72 -9.05
N LEU A 151 4.72 0.34 -8.55
CA LEU A 151 5.28 -1.00 -8.73
C LEU A 151 4.33 -2.09 -8.23
N MET A 152 3.75 -1.90 -7.04
CA MET A 152 2.80 -2.84 -6.45
C MET A 152 1.50 -2.91 -7.25
N ALA A 153 0.91 -1.76 -7.60
CA ALA A 153 -0.36 -1.70 -8.33
C ALA A 153 -0.26 -2.26 -9.75
N GLU A 154 0.79 -1.93 -10.50
CA GLU A 154 1.02 -2.46 -11.84
C GLU A 154 1.27 -3.97 -11.84
N HIS A 155 2.02 -4.47 -10.84
CA HIS A 155 2.23 -5.91 -10.67
C HIS A 155 0.90 -6.63 -10.44
N ASP A 156 0.09 -6.13 -9.50
CA ASP A 156 -1.17 -6.78 -9.13
C ASP A 156 -2.25 -6.63 -10.22
N LEU A 157 -2.22 -5.54 -10.99
CA LEU A 157 -3.07 -5.42 -12.19
C LEU A 157 -2.74 -6.48 -13.25
N LYS A 158 -1.45 -6.82 -13.42
CA LYS A 158 -1.05 -7.93 -14.32
C LYS A 158 -1.57 -9.27 -13.83
N LEU A 159 -1.49 -9.53 -12.52
CA LEU A 159 -2.06 -10.74 -11.92
C LEU A 159 -3.57 -10.80 -12.10
N ALA A 160 -4.29 -9.72 -11.84
CA ALA A 160 -5.73 -9.64 -12.00
C ALA A 160 -6.19 -9.86 -13.46
N LYS A 161 -5.44 -9.34 -14.43
CA LYS A 161 -5.71 -9.62 -15.87
C LYS A 161 -5.56 -11.10 -16.21
N ALA A 162 -4.54 -11.77 -15.70
CA ALA A 162 -4.36 -13.20 -15.90
C ALA A 162 -5.48 -14.02 -15.21
N GLU A 163 -5.85 -13.64 -13.98
CA GLU A 163 -6.96 -14.25 -13.23
C GLU A 163 -8.29 -14.11 -13.99
N ALA A 164 -8.59 -12.93 -14.53
CA ALA A 164 -9.80 -12.66 -15.30
C ALA A 164 -9.90 -13.55 -16.57
N ILE A 165 -8.79 -13.77 -17.27
CA ILE A 165 -8.75 -14.67 -18.44
C ILE A 165 -9.06 -16.11 -18.03
N MET A 166 -8.43 -16.59 -16.95
CA MET A 166 -8.66 -17.97 -16.46
C MET A 166 -10.12 -18.20 -16.05
N LEU A 167 -10.75 -17.22 -15.40
CA LEU A 167 -12.16 -17.31 -15.03
C LEU A 167 -13.08 -17.40 -16.25
N GLN A 168 -12.82 -16.65 -17.31
CA GLN A 168 -13.59 -16.70 -18.56
C GLN A 168 -13.44 -18.04 -19.29
N GLU A 169 -12.30 -18.72 -19.16
CA GLU A 169 -12.07 -20.03 -19.77
C GLU A 169 -12.76 -21.18 -19.02
N THR A 170 -12.95 -21.02 -17.69
CA THR A 170 -13.62 -22.02 -16.84
C THR A 170 -15.15 -21.96 -16.90
N GLU A 171 -15.73 -20.88 -17.41
CA GLU A 171 -17.17 -20.71 -17.60
C GLU A 171 -17.67 -21.21 -18.97
N LYS A 172 -16.79 -21.68 -19.84
CA LYS A 172 -17.08 -22.27 -21.16
C LYS A 172 -17.12 -23.79 -21.12
#